data_50f103316b05cd39aac867a2197b5708
#
_entry.id   50f103316b05cd39aac867a2197b5708
#
_cell.length_a   1.000
_cell.length_b   1.000
_cell.length_c   1.000
_cell.angle_alpha   90.00
_cell.angle_beta   90.00
_cell.angle_gamma   90.00
#
_symmetry.space_group_name_H-M   'P 1'
#
loop_
_entity.id
_entity.type
_entity.pdbx_description
1 polymer ?
#
loop_
_entity_poly.entity_id
_entity_poly.type
_entity_poly.pdbx_seq_one_letter_code
_entity_poly.pdbx_strand_id
1 'polypeptide(L)'
;MIIKVMQVTEKINHFGKEIEVLKKGLFVDTIKLSNKQSDLAKKENNDCVVRAFMAALDIPYDQAHAWIKKSMNREDRKGTYTGQAIQKVEGKIKNGYKLSFMGLNPAKTHWKKITGSNKILNNPKYKKQTGYTLKSFIENNPVGRFVLIVQGHAVAVVNGVLYANTNENAIGLYRSVWFGWNCK
;
A
#
# COMPACT_ATOMS: atom_id res chain seq x y z
N MET A 1 -2.57 -11.63 -28.50
CA MET A 1 -2.02 -10.26 -28.25
C MET A 1 -1.07 -10.38 -27.08
N ILE A 2 0.26 -10.35 -27.30
CA ILE A 2 1.25 -10.43 -26.24
C ILE A 2 1.27 -9.07 -25.56
N ILE A 3 0.75 -8.99 -24.34
CA ILE A 3 0.86 -7.79 -23.51
C ILE A 3 2.33 -7.68 -23.14
N LYS A 4 3.04 -6.75 -23.77
CA LYS A 4 4.42 -6.42 -23.44
C LYS A 4 4.42 -5.90 -22.01
N VAL A 5 4.89 -6.71 -21.06
CA VAL A 5 5.06 -6.31 -19.66
C VAL A 5 6.01 -5.10 -19.67
N MET A 6 5.48 -3.93 -19.37
CA MET A 6 6.29 -2.71 -19.26
C MET A 6 7.26 -2.91 -18.10
N GLN A 7 8.57 -2.89 -18.39
CA GLN A 7 9.58 -2.88 -17.33
C GLN A 7 9.42 -1.59 -16.53
N VAL A 8 9.03 -1.72 -15.27
CA VAL A 8 8.85 -0.58 -14.33
C VAL A 8 10.15 -0.25 -13.58
N THR A 9 11.21 -1.02 -13.81
CA THR A 9 12.49 -0.86 -13.15
C THR A 9 13.60 -0.56 -14.15
N GLU A 10 14.65 0.08 -13.66
CA GLU A 10 15.93 0.29 -14.35
C GLU A 10 17.08 -0.11 -13.43
N LYS A 11 18.21 -0.50 -14.01
CA LYS A 11 19.42 -0.81 -13.27
C LYS A 11 20.29 0.44 -13.17
N ILE A 12 20.77 0.71 -11.97
CA ILE A 12 21.73 1.79 -11.71
C ILE A 12 22.94 1.24 -10.98
N ASN A 13 24.11 1.87 -11.19
CA ASN A 13 25.29 1.59 -10.39
C ASN A 13 25.25 2.44 -9.11
N HIS A 14 25.23 1.81 -7.95
CA HIS A 14 25.27 2.47 -6.67
C HIS A 14 26.43 1.93 -5.84
N PHE A 15 27.44 2.76 -5.60
CA PHE A 15 28.69 2.39 -4.93
C PHE A 15 29.33 1.10 -5.46
N GLY A 16 29.45 0.96 -6.79
CA GLY A 16 30.06 -0.19 -7.43
C GLY A 16 29.21 -1.45 -7.49
N LYS A 17 27.97 -1.39 -7.03
CA LYS A 17 27.00 -2.50 -7.14
C LYS A 17 25.86 -2.12 -8.07
N GLU A 18 25.53 -3.03 -8.98
CA GLU A 18 24.32 -2.89 -9.81
C GLU A 18 23.09 -3.18 -8.96
N ILE A 19 22.19 -2.21 -8.87
CA ILE A 19 20.91 -2.34 -8.17
C ILE A 19 19.76 -2.00 -9.10
N GLU A 20 18.63 -2.64 -8.87
CA GLU A 20 17.39 -2.40 -9.61
C GLU A 20 16.52 -1.41 -8.86
N VAL A 21 16.14 -0.31 -9.50
CA VAL A 21 15.32 0.77 -8.93
C VAL A 21 14.12 1.04 -9.82
N LEU A 22 13.10 1.69 -9.28
CA LEU A 22 11.98 2.17 -10.08
C LEU A 22 12.45 3.24 -11.06
N LYS A 23 11.93 3.19 -12.28
CA LYS A 23 12.15 4.24 -13.26
C LYS A 23 11.74 5.60 -12.72
N LYS A 24 12.47 6.62 -13.11
CA LYS A 24 12.16 8.01 -12.75
C LYS A 24 10.70 8.34 -13.07
N GLY A 25 10.00 8.95 -12.10
CA GLY A 25 8.59 9.29 -12.23
C GLY A 25 7.62 8.19 -11.74
N LEU A 26 8.11 6.99 -11.43
CA LEU A 26 7.28 5.90 -10.87
C LEU A 26 7.33 5.81 -9.34
N PHE A 27 7.93 6.79 -8.69
CA PHE A 27 8.02 6.87 -7.22
C PHE A 27 7.69 8.27 -6.72
N VAL A 28 6.88 8.33 -5.66
CA VAL A 28 6.56 9.55 -4.92
C VAL A 28 6.84 9.34 -3.43
N ASP A 29 7.69 10.20 -2.86
CA ASP A 29 7.97 10.23 -1.42
C ASP A 29 6.77 10.85 -0.69
N THR A 30 6.04 10.03 0.03
CA THR A 30 4.83 10.45 0.75
C THR A 30 5.13 11.32 1.97
N ILE A 31 6.32 11.23 2.55
CA ILE A 31 6.74 12.15 3.63
C ILE A 31 6.89 13.55 3.07
N LYS A 32 7.64 13.71 1.98
CA LYS A 32 7.80 15.02 1.34
C LYS A 32 6.48 15.59 0.86
N LEU A 33 5.63 14.72 0.26
CA LEU A 33 4.32 15.13 -0.25
C LEU A 33 3.42 15.64 0.88
N SER A 34 3.23 14.87 1.94
CA SER A 34 2.32 15.22 3.04
C SER A 34 2.82 16.38 3.88
N ASN A 35 4.14 16.47 4.12
CA ASN A 35 4.74 17.58 4.89
C ASN A 35 4.62 18.94 4.17
N LYS A 36 4.46 18.94 2.85
CA LYS A 36 4.13 20.17 2.10
C LYS A 36 2.68 20.59 2.28
N GLN A 37 1.80 19.66 2.63
CA GLN A 37 0.34 19.90 2.71
C GLN A 37 -0.14 20.16 4.13
N SER A 38 0.59 19.69 5.17
CA SER A 38 0.08 19.62 6.52
C SER A 38 1.17 19.79 7.58
N ASP A 39 0.93 20.68 8.53
CA ASP A 39 1.75 20.81 9.74
C ASP A 39 1.51 19.64 10.71
N LEU A 40 0.35 19.00 10.67
CA LEU A 40 0.09 17.77 11.40
C LEU A 40 0.99 16.65 10.89
N ALA A 41 1.15 16.51 9.57
CA ALA A 41 2.02 15.51 8.96
C ALA A 41 3.48 15.61 9.41
N LYS A 42 3.98 16.83 9.67
CA LYS A 42 5.33 17.07 10.16
C LYS A 42 5.55 16.59 11.59
N LYS A 43 4.48 16.51 12.39
CA LYS A 43 4.49 16.12 13.81
C LYS A 43 4.13 14.66 14.03
N GLU A 44 3.55 14.00 13.02
CA GLU A 44 3.14 12.59 13.07
C GLU A 44 4.29 11.65 12.72
N ASN A 45 4.23 10.47 13.30
CA ASN A 45 5.11 9.34 12.97
C ASN A 45 4.30 8.04 12.92
N ASN A 46 4.88 6.96 12.44
CA ASN A 46 4.22 5.65 12.27
C ASN A 46 2.90 5.74 11.48
N ASP A 47 2.80 6.67 10.57
CA ASP A 47 1.59 7.07 9.84
C ASP A 47 1.56 6.59 8.38
N CYS A 48 2.33 5.55 8.05
CA CYS A 48 2.41 5.00 6.69
C CYS A 48 1.03 4.64 6.11
N VAL A 49 0.12 4.14 6.94
CA VAL A 49 -1.26 3.82 6.54
C VAL A 49 -2.02 5.10 6.15
N VAL A 50 -1.88 6.18 6.94
CA VAL A 50 -2.50 7.48 6.64
C VAL A 50 -2.01 8.00 5.29
N ARG A 51 -0.69 8.00 5.07
CA ARG A 51 -0.06 8.46 3.83
C ARG A 51 -0.43 7.61 2.63
N ALA A 52 -0.56 6.30 2.81
CA ALA A 52 -1.02 5.41 1.75
C ALA A 52 -2.47 5.71 1.34
N PHE A 53 -3.37 5.87 2.31
CA PHE A 53 -4.77 6.24 2.01
C PHE A 53 -4.90 7.67 1.48
N MET A 54 -4.11 8.63 1.95
CA MET A 54 -4.02 9.98 1.37
C MET A 54 -3.79 9.90 -0.15
N ALA A 55 -2.77 9.14 -0.57
CA ALA A 55 -2.42 9.00 -1.98
C ALA A 55 -3.45 8.20 -2.77
N ALA A 56 -3.91 7.06 -2.24
CA ALA A 56 -4.86 6.19 -2.94
C ALA A 56 -6.24 6.81 -3.10
N LEU A 57 -6.71 7.57 -2.11
CA LEU A 57 -8.05 8.21 -2.13
C LEU A 57 -8.03 9.64 -2.67
N ASP A 58 -6.85 10.16 -3.00
CA ASP A 58 -6.67 11.53 -3.50
C ASP A 58 -7.31 12.58 -2.58
N ILE A 59 -6.98 12.51 -1.30
CA ILE A 59 -7.47 13.43 -0.27
C ILE A 59 -6.31 14.08 0.47
N PRO A 60 -6.49 15.29 1.02
CA PRO A 60 -5.48 15.92 1.87
C PRO A 60 -5.08 15.06 3.07
N TYR A 61 -3.83 15.21 3.52
CA TYR A 61 -3.30 14.43 4.64
C TYR A 61 -4.19 14.50 5.89
N ASP A 62 -4.64 15.70 6.28
CA ASP A 62 -5.45 15.89 7.48
C ASP A 62 -6.80 15.16 7.39
N GLN A 63 -7.39 15.12 6.20
CA GLN A 63 -8.61 14.35 5.98
C GLN A 63 -8.35 12.84 6.05
N ALA A 64 -7.24 12.37 5.48
CA ALA A 64 -6.84 10.96 5.59
C ALA A 64 -6.58 10.58 7.04
N HIS A 65 -5.84 11.44 7.79
CA HIS A 65 -5.53 11.24 9.20
C HIS A 65 -6.81 11.12 10.04
N ALA A 66 -7.73 12.09 9.94
CA ALA A 66 -8.99 12.07 10.68
C ALA A 66 -9.85 10.84 10.32
N TRP A 67 -9.90 10.48 9.04
CA TRP A 67 -10.67 9.33 8.58
C TRP A 67 -10.08 8.00 9.07
N ILE A 68 -8.76 7.81 9.02
CA ILE A 68 -8.07 6.61 9.52
C ILE A 68 -8.21 6.52 11.05
N LYS A 69 -8.04 7.64 11.77
CA LYS A 69 -8.25 7.71 13.22
C LYS A 69 -9.63 7.18 13.58
N LYS A 70 -10.69 7.66 12.93
CA LYS A 70 -12.07 7.24 13.14
C LYS A 70 -12.36 5.82 12.67
N SER A 71 -11.92 5.46 11.46
CA SER A 71 -12.30 4.20 10.81
C SER A 71 -11.50 3.00 11.29
N MET A 72 -10.22 3.20 11.65
CA MET A 72 -9.30 2.14 12.05
C MET A 72 -8.90 2.23 13.53
N ASN A 73 -9.49 3.15 14.28
CA ASN A 73 -9.19 3.37 15.69
C ASN A 73 -7.68 3.65 15.94
N ARG A 74 -7.08 4.46 15.05
CA ARG A 74 -5.67 4.83 15.17
C ARG A 74 -5.49 5.89 16.25
N GLU A 75 -4.50 5.74 17.09
CA GLU A 75 -4.06 6.80 18.00
C GLU A 75 -2.97 7.65 17.33
N ASP A 76 -2.89 8.93 17.75
CA ASP A 76 -1.88 9.85 17.24
C ASP A 76 -0.47 9.34 17.54
N ARG A 77 0.45 9.48 16.60
CA ARG A 77 1.84 9.01 16.66
C ARG A 77 2.02 7.50 16.81
N LYS A 78 0.94 6.71 16.73
CA LYS A 78 1.02 5.24 16.78
C LYS A 78 0.76 4.61 15.43
N GLY A 79 1.26 3.40 15.24
CA GLY A 79 0.97 2.60 14.06
C GLY A 79 -0.50 2.20 13.99
N THR A 80 -0.94 1.79 12.81
CA THR A 80 -2.31 1.33 12.57
C THR A 80 -2.35 -0.19 12.52
N TYR A 81 -3.21 -0.83 13.30
CA TYR A 81 -3.45 -2.27 13.26
C TYR A 81 -4.37 -2.62 12.07
N THR A 82 -3.79 -2.71 10.89
CA THR A 82 -4.52 -2.89 9.64
C THR A 82 -5.28 -4.22 9.56
N GLY A 83 -4.79 -5.28 10.19
CA GLY A 83 -5.48 -6.57 10.23
C GLY A 83 -6.86 -6.51 10.87
N GLN A 84 -6.98 -5.80 11.99
CA GLN A 84 -8.28 -5.59 12.65
C GLN A 84 -9.17 -4.60 11.90
N ALA A 85 -8.56 -3.71 11.13
CA ALA A 85 -9.27 -2.67 10.39
C ALA A 85 -9.87 -3.15 9.07
N ILE A 86 -9.48 -4.33 8.56
CA ILE A 86 -9.96 -4.84 7.26
C ILE A 86 -11.49 -4.79 7.19
N GLN A 87 -12.17 -5.35 8.20
CA GLN A 87 -13.63 -5.38 8.22
C GLN A 87 -14.26 -4.00 8.43
N LYS A 88 -13.54 -3.08 9.06
CA LYS A 88 -14.05 -1.74 9.38
C LYS A 88 -14.08 -0.81 8.16
N VAL A 89 -13.25 -1.06 7.15
CA VAL A 89 -13.16 -0.22 5.95
C VAL A 89 -13.61 -0.92 4.68
N GLU A 90 -13.79 -2.24 4.70
CA GLU A 90 -14.31 -3.00 3.56
C GLU A 90 -15.67 -2.45 3.11
N GLY A 91 -15.80 -2.21 1.81
CA GLY A 91 -17.01 -1.67 1.19
C GLY A 91 -17.30 -0.19 1.47
N LYS A 92 -16.54 0.48 2.33
CA LYS A 92 -16.73 1.93 2.59
C LYS A 92 -16.36 2.75 1.37
N ILE A 93 -17.07 3.85 1.22
CA ILE A 93 -16.81 4.85 0.19
C ILE A 93 -16.17 6.08 0.84
N LYS A 94 -15.06 6.55 0.27
CA LYS A 94 -14.41 7.79 0.66
C LYS A 94 -13.92 8.51 -0.59
N ASN A 95 -14.24 9.78 -0.71
CA ASN A 95 -13.92 10.61 -1.87
C ASN A 95 -14.33 9.96 -3.22
N GLY A 96 -15.51 9.34 -3.26
CA GLY A 96 -16.01 8.63 -4.45
C GLY A 96 -15.42 7.24 -4.68
N TYR A 97 -14.35 6.85 -3.97
CA TYR A 97 -13.72 5.54 -4.11
C TYR A 97 -14.31 4.53 -3.13
N LYS A 98 -14.79 3.40 -3.65
CA LYS A 98 -15.21 2.24 -2.85
C LYS A 98 -14.00 1.35 -2.55
N LEU A 99 -13.79 1.01 -1.29
CA LEU A 99 -12.72 0.15 -0.84
C LEU A 99 -13.11 -1.32 -0.94
N SER A 100 -12.34 -2.09 -1.70
CA SER A 100 -12.55 -3.54 -1.86
C SER A 100 -11.29 -4.28 -1.43
N PHE A 101 -11.41 -5.15 -0.44
CA PHE A 101 -10.31 -5.93 0.11
C PHE A 101 -9.70 -6.90 -0.92
N MET A 102 -8.38 -7.02 -0.89
CA MET A 102 -7.60 -7.96 -1.70
C MET A 102 -6.66 -8.76 -0.80
N GLY A 103 -6.81 -10.08 -0.77
CA GLY A 103 -5.85 -10.99 -0.17
C GLY A 103 -4.77 -11.37 -1.18
N LEU A 104 -3.54 -10.92 -1.01
CA LEU A 104 -2.50 -10.99 -2.04
C LEU A 104 -1.38 -11.99 -1.72
N ASN A 105 -1.25 -12.42 -0.47
CA ASN A 105 -0.32 -13.49 -0.09
C ASN A 105 -0.97 -14.40 0.95
N PRO A 106 -1.51 -15.55 0.52
CA PRO A 106 -2.26 -16.45 1.37
C PRO A 106 -1.38 -17.39 2.21
N ALA A 107 -0.19 -17.00 2.64
CA ALA A 107 0.58 -17.76 3.61
C ALA A 107 -0.28 -18.00 4.86
N LYS A 108 -0.91 -19.18 4.94
CA LYS A 108 -2.06 -19.53 5.78
C LYS A 108 -1.94 -19.19 7.27
N THR A 109 -0.74 -19.25 7.81
CA THR A 109 -0.49 -18.95 9.22
C THR A 109 -0.47 -17.46 9.51
N HIS A 110 -0.10 -16.65 8.54
CA HIS A 110 0.05 -15.19 8.71
C HIS A 110 -1.30 -14.48 8.72
N TRP A 111 -2.21 -14.89 7.84
CA TRP A 111 -3.58 -14.35 7.77
C TRP A 111 -4.39 -14.60 9.03
N LYS A 112 -4.30 -15.77 9.65
CA LYS A 112 -4.95 -16.06 10.93
C LYS A 112 -4.49 -15.08 12.02
N LYS A 113 -3.21 -14.71 11.99
CA LYS A 113 -2.63 -13.82 12.99
C LYS A 113 -2.99 -12.36 12.74
N ILE A 114 -3.13 -11.94 11.47
CA ILE A 114 -3.40 -10.56 11.09
C ILE A 114 -4.89 -10.23 11.12
N THR A 115 -5.73 -11.12 10.62
CA THR A 115 -7.17 -10.84 10.46
C THR A 115 -8.01 -11.26 11.64
N GLY A 116 -7.52 -12.15 12.51
CA GLY A 116 -8.31 -12.76 13.58
C GLY A 116 -9.54 -13.53 13.09
N SER A 117 -9.78 -13.59 11.78
CA SER A 117 -10.96 -14.14 11.17
C SER A 117 -10.63 -15.26 10.18
N ASN A 118 -11.08 -16.48 10.50
CA ASN A 118 -11.01 -17.62 9.60
C ASN A 118 -11.93 -17.46 8.35
N LYS A 119 -12.90 -16.54 8.38
CA LYS A 119 -13.86 -16.35 7.28
C LYS A 119 -13.19 -15.82 6.02
N ILE A 120 -12.24 -14.88 6.15
CA ILE A 120 -11.52 -14.33 4.98
C ILE A 120 -10.59 -15.38 4.38
N LEU A 121 -9.91 -16.18 5.21
CA LEU A 121 -9.01 -17.24 4.77
C LEU A 121 -9.72 -18.39 4.05
N ASN A 122 -10.93 -18.66 4.44
CA ASN A 122 -11.73 -19.74 3.85
C ASN A 122 -12.52 -19.29 2.62
N ASN A 123 -12.48 -18.01 2.26
CA ASN A 123 -13.14 -17.51 1.06
C ASN A 123 -12.42 -18.03 -0.19
N PRO A 124 -13.08 -18.80 -1.07
CA PRO A 124 -12.48 -19.36 -2.28
C PRO A 124 -11.87 -18.31 -3.21
N LYS A 125 -12.42 -17.09 -3.19
CA LYS A 125 -11.92 -15.94 -3.97
C LYS A 125 -10.46 -15.61 -3.66
N TYR A 126 -10.00 -15.87 -2.44
CA TYR A 126 -8.64 -15.52 -2.00
C TYR A 126 -7.68 -16.73 -1.96
N LYS A 127 -8.19 -17.95 -2.07
CA LYS A 127 -7.38 -19.18 -1.97
C LYS A 127 -6.45 -19.43 -3.16
N LYS A 128 -6.72 -18.86 -4.32
CA LYS A 128 -6.01 -19.12 -5.58
C LYS A 128 -4.98 -18.05 -5.98
N GLN A 129 -4.77 -17.04 -5.14
CA GLN A 129 -3.86 -15.97 -5.50
C GLN A 129 -2.41 -16.36 -5.22
N THR A 130 -1.57 -16.27 -6.24
CA THR A 130 -0.11 -16.32 -6.11
C THR A 130 0.38 -15.09 -5.36
N GLY A 131 1.34 -15.27 -4.44
CA GLY A 131 1.91 -14.13 -3.71
C GLY A 131 2.57 -13.13 -4.66
N TYR A 132 2.30 -11.86 -4.43
CA TYR A 132 2.94 -10.76 -5.15
C TYR A 132 4.10 -10.19 -4.35
N THR A 133 5.18 -9.85 -5.02
CA THR A 133 6.09 -8.80 -4.55
C THR A 133 5.53 -7.44 -4.95
N LEU A 134 5.99 -6.37 -4.33
CA LEU A 134 5.55 -5.03 -4.71
C LEU A 134 5.86 -4.73 -6.18
N LYS A 135 7.04 -5.16 -6.68
CA LYS A 135 7.43 -5.06 -8.09
C LYS A 135 6.40 -5.75 -9.00
N SER A 136 6.16 -7.04 -8.77
CA SER A 136 5.23 -7.80 -9.62
C SER A 136 3.79 -7.29 -9.52
N PHE A 137 3.39 -6.72 -8.37
CA PHE A 137 2.08 -6.09 -8.24
C PHE A 137 1.95 -4.86 -9.15
N ILE A 138 2.96 -3.97 -9.13
CA ILE A 138 2.98 -2.77 -9.98
C ILE A 138 2.95 -3.16 -11.46
N GLU A 139 3.77 -4.13 -11.86
CA GLU A 139 3.83 -4.60 -13.25
C GLU A 139 2.49 -5.19 -13.75
N ASN A 140 1.79 -5.90 -12.88
CA ASN A 140 0.51 -6.53 -13.23
C ASN A 140 -0.71 -5.60 -13.04
N ASN A 141 -0.54 -4.45 -12.37
CA ASN A 141 -1.61 -3.49 -12.12
C ASN A 141 -1.18 -2.06 -12.51
N PRO A 142 -0.91 -1.82 -13.81
CA PRO A 142 -0.40 -0.51 -14.27
C PRO A 142 -1.44 0.60 -14.17
N VAL A 143 -2.72 0.27 -13.99
CA VAL A 143 -3.83 1.21 -13.84
C VAL A 143 -4.63 0.88 -12.59
N GLY A 144 -5.12 1.90 -11.90
CA GLY A 144 -5.93 1.77 -10.69
C GLY A 144 -5.28 2.40 -9.47
N ARG A 145 -6.00 2.36 -8.35
CA ARG A 145 -5.59 2.95 -7.08
C ARG A 145 -5.64 1.89 -5.98
N PHE A 146 -4.54 1.67 -5.31
CA PHE A 146 -4.40 0.57 -4.36
C PHE A 146 -3.70 1.04 -3.09
N VAL A 147 -4.20 0.60 -1.95
CA VAL A 147 -3.44 0.62 -0.69
C VAL A 147 -2.95 -0.79 -0.42
N LEU A 148 -1.65 -0.96 -0.24
CA LEU A 148 -1.01 -2.26 -0.07
C LEU A 148 -0.31 -2.33 1.29
N ILE A 149 -0.48 -3.45 1.97
CA ILE A 149 0.19 -3.74 3.22
C ILE A 149 1.31 -4.75 2.95
N VAL A 150 2.52 -4.33 3.25
CA VAL A 150 3.73 -5.15 3.26
C VAL A 150 4.19 -5.35 4.71
N GLN A 151 5.26 -6.12 4.92
CA GLN A 151 5.75 -6.36 6.28
C GLN A 151 6.13 -5.04 7.00
N GLY A 152 5.38 -4.73 8.05
CA GLY A 152 5.63 -3.56 8.90
C GLY A 152 5.40 -2.20 8.24
N HIS A 153 4.79 -2.17 7.04
CA HIS A 153 4.62 -0.92 6.30
C HIS A 153 3.37 -0.91 5.42
N ALA A 154 2.89 0.28 5.08
CA ALA A 154 1.83 0.50 4.11
C ALA A 154 2.30 1.44 2.99
N VAL A 155 1.92 1.12 1.77
CA VAL A 155 2.21 1.92 0.58
C VAL A 155 0.95 2.08 -0.27
N ALA A 156 0.95 3.06 -1.17
CA ALA A 156 -0.06 3.12 -2.22
C ALA A 156 0.57 2.91 -3.60
N VAL A 157 -0.21 2.35 -4.51
CA VAL A 157 0.11 2.32 -5.93
C VAL A 157 -1.04 3.00 -6.67
N VAL A 158 -0.73 4.04 -7.44
CA VAL A 158 -1.71 4.81 -8.19
C VAL A 158 -1.25 4.90 -9.63
N ASN A 159 -1.98 4.25 -10.52
CA ASN A 159 -1.66 4.18 -11.95
C ASN A 159 -0.19 3.81 -12.22
N GLY A 160 0.29 2.75 -11.55
CA GLY A 160 1.65 2.26 -11.67
C GLY A 160 2.72 3.06 -10.91
N VAL A 161 2.37 4.18 -10.30
CA VAL A 161 3.27 4.99 -9.47
C VAL A 161 3.23 4.53 -8.03
N LEU A 162 4.40 4.25 -7.44
CA LEU A 162 4.54 3.89 -6.03
C LEU A 162 4.58 5.13 -5.15
N TYR A 163 3.72 5.19 -4.15
CA TYR A 163 3.69 6.18 -3.09
C TYR A 163 4.10 5.53 -1.77
N ALA A 164 5.26 5.89 -1.24
CA ALA A 164 5.83 5.26 -0.05
C ALA A 164 6.65 6.23 0.80
N ASN A 165 6.92 5.86 2.06
CA ASN A 165 7.73 6.64 3.01
C ASN A 165 9.24 6.47 2.82
N THR A 166 9.70 5.77 1.81
CA THR A 166 11.11 5.46 1.63
C THR A 166 11.63 5.99 0.32
N ASN A 167 12.80 6.61 0.35
CA ASN A 167 13.51 6.99 -0.85
C ASN A 167 14.21 5.81 -1.51
N GLU A 168 14.16 4.65 -0.88
CA GLU A 168 14.97 3.53 -1.26
C GLU A 168 14.12 2.44 -1.82
N ASN A 169 13.70 2.45 -2.86
CA ASN A 169 14.13 2.00 -4.01
C ASN A 169 14.22 0.46 -4.12
N ALA A 170 15.25 -0.22 -4.26
CA ALA A 170 15.33 -1.62 -4.66
C ALA A 170 14.79 -2.61 -3.62
N ILE A 171 15.11 -2.45 -2.34
CA ILE A 171 14.72 -3.40 -1.27
C ILE A 171 13.20 -3.42 -1.07
N GLY A 172 12.55 -2.26 -1.17
CA GLY A 172 11.10 -2.15 -1.03
C GLY A 172 10.34 -2.91 -2.10
N LEU A 173 10.87 -2.99 -3.32
CA LEU A 173 10.21 -3.62 -4.47
C LEU A 173 10.06 -5.14 -4.34
N TYR A 174 10.96 -5.80 -3.62
CA TYR A 174 10.93 -7.24 -3.41
C TYR A 174 10.17 -7.68 -2.17
N ARG A 175 9.60 -6.74 -1.41
CA ARG A 175 8.75 -7.09 -0.27
C ARG A 175 7.48 -7.77 -0.74
N SER A 176 7.10 -8.84 -0.05
CA SER A 176 5.83 -9.50 -0.27
C SER A 176 4.68 -8.59 0.12
N VAL A 177 3.72 -8.45 -0.77
CA VAL A 177 2.45 -7.77 -0.48
C VAL A 177 1.53 -8.77 0.20
N TRP A 178 1.09 -8.47 1.40
CA TRP A 178 0.26 -9.38 2.19
C TRP A 178 -1.22 -9.27 1.82
N PHE A 179 -1.71 -8.06 1.83
CA PHE A 179 -3.08 -7.72 1.46
C PHE A 179 -3.17 -6.23 1.13
N GLY A 180 -4.35 -5.79 0.74
CA GLY A 180 -4.60 -4.38 0.49
C GLY A 180 -6.05 -4.10 0.16
N TRP A 181 -6.29 -2.91 -0.34
CA TRP A 181 -7.58 -2.46 -0.84
C TRP A 181 -7.43 -1.88 -2.23
N ASN A 182 -8.34 -2.31 -3.11
CA ASN A 182 -8.56 -1.63 -4.39
C ASN A 182 -9.56 -0.50 -4.14
N CYS A 183 -9.19 0.71 -4.52
CA CYS A 183 -10.01 1.92 -4.41
C CYS A 183 -10.64 2.19 -5.80
N LYS A 184 -11.88 1.75 -6.00
CA LYS A 184 -12.64 1.87 -7.26
C LYS A 184 -13.71 2.92 -7.17
#